data_663475a3c8fdec7eafa23241c96a3710
#
_entry.id   663475a3c8fdec7eafa23241c96a3710
#
_cell.length_a   1.000
_cell.length_b   1.000
_cell.length_c   1.000
_cell.angle_alpha   90.00
_cell.angle_beta   90.00
_cell.angle_gamma   90.00
#
_symmetry.space_group_name_H-M   'P 1'
#
loop_
_entity.id
_entity.type
_entity.pdbx_description
1 polymer ?
#
loop_
_entity_poly.entity_id
_entity_poly.type
_entity_poly.pdbx_seq_one_letter_code
_entity_poly.pdbx_strand_id
1 'polypeptide(L)'
;IHYHTCTSNVVGGCHINFWAGLGAYTTARGFDIATHYQRSGIRILTDPSNKYSVSWPVLVKLGCMAGVDSMHVGMLGGYYPEGESEEETLEAIDICKKYDVIPSLSCGMNPVLAQEIRERIGNDFMASVGGWLHSGDSLIKKVKEMKESLL
;
A
#
# COMPACT_ATOMS: atom_id res chain seq x y z
N ILE A 1 12.33 16.90 -6.97
CA ILE A 1 12.56 15.83 -7.96
C ILE A 1 11.22 15.22 -8.37
N HIS A 2 10.40 14.70 -7.44
CA HIS A 2 9.08 14.10 -7.76
C HIS A 2 8.16 15.04 -8.54
N TYR A 3 8.07 16.30 -8.16
CA TYR A 3 7.28 17.31 -8.85
C TYR A 3 7.63 17.42 -10.34
N HIS A 4 8.92 17.59 -10.64
CA HIS A 4 9.36 17.71 -12.05
C HIS A 4 9.12 16.45 -12.87
N THR A 5 9.25 15.28 -12.26
CA THR A 5 9.01 14.00 -12.93
C THR A 5 7.53 13.85 -13.33
N CYS A 6 6.61 14.16 -12.41
CA CYS A 6 5.18 13.99 -12.64
C CYS A 6 4.58 15.07 -13.55
N THR A 7 5.09 16.30 -13.52
CA THR A 7 4.60 17.40 -14.38
C THR A 7 5.11 17.36 -15.82
N SER A 8 5.98 16.40 -16.17
CA SER A 8 6.48 16.22 -17.54
C SER A 8 5.52 15.55 -18.51
N ASN A 9 4.27 15.29 -18.13
CA ASN A 9 3.26 14.51 -18.87
C ASN A 9 3.68 13.06 -19.21
N VAL A 10 4.74 12.56 -18.61
CA VAL A 10 5.27 11.19 -18.84
C VAL A 10 4.84 10.24 -17.74
N VAL A 11 4.60 10.75 -16.52
CA VAL A 11 4.25 9.95 -15.33
C VAL A 11 2.97 10.49 -14.72
N GLY A 12 1.91 9.68 -14.71
CA GLY A 12 0.61 10.03 -14.14
C GLY A 12 0.50 9.88 -12.62
N GLY A 13 1.53 9.34 -11.96
CA GLY A 13 1.50 9.09 -10.51
C GLY A 13 2.87 8.99 -9.89
N CYS A 14 2.93 9.08 -8.57
CA CYS A 14 4.18 8.97 -7.81
C CYS A 14 4.01 8.21 -6.49
N HIS A 15 5.09 7.58 -6.09
CA HIS A 15 5.27 6.92 -4.80
C HIS A 15 5.83 7.94 -3.81
N ILE A 16 5.12 8.20 -2.71
CA ILE A 16 5.57 9.14 -1.68
C ILE A 16 5.65 8.40 -0.35
N ASN A 17 6.82 8.44 0.28
CA ASN A 17 6.97 7.87 1.62
C ASN A 17 6.31 8.78 2.66
N PHE A 18 5.73 8.17 3.70
CA PHE A 18 5.12 8.87 4.83
C PHE A 18 5.99 10.02 5.40
N TRP A 19 7.30 9.82 5.46
CA TRP A 19 8.25 10.80 6.00
C TRP A 19 8.38 12.09 5.18
N ALA A 20 7.81 12.13 3.97
CA ALA A 20 7.68 13.38 3.22
C ALA A 20 6.63 14.33 3.83
N GLY A 21 5.82 13.82 4.78
CA GLY A 21 4.74 14.54 5.42
C GLY A 21 3.44 14.53 4.62
N LEU A 22 2.31 14.63 5.31
CA LEU A 22 0.97 14.58 4.69
C LEU A 22 0.74 15.70 3.68
N GLY A 23 1.37 16.86 3.86
CA GLY A 23 1.29 17.97 2.91
C GLY A 23 1.84 17.65 1.51
N ALA A 24 2.74 16.65 1.39
CA ALA A 24 3.23 16.22 0.09
C ALA A 24 2.13 15.60 -0.78
N TYR A 25 1.21 14.85 -0.18
CA TYR A 25 0.08 14.23 -0.87
C TYR A 25 -0.96 15.27 -1.32
N THR A 26 -1.34 16.18 -0.44
CA THR A 26 -2.27 17.29 -0.78
C THR A 26 -1.68 18.18 -1.86
N THR A 27 -0.38 18.43 -1.86
CA THR A 27 0.31 19.18 -2.91
C THR A 27 0.26 18.44 -4.25
N ALA A 28 0.59 17.14 -4.27
CA ALA A 28 0.54 16.33 -5.49
C ALA A 28 -0.87 16.29 -6.09
N ARG A 29 -1.89 16.13 -5.24
CA ARG A 29 -3.30 16.17 -5.65
C ARG A 29 -3.68 17.52 -6.28
N GLY A 30 -3.16 18.62 -5.77
CA GLY A 30 -3.36 19.96 -6.36
C GLY A 30 -2.82 20.12 -7.78
N PHE A 31 -1.94 19.19 -8.21
CA PHE A 31 -1.40 19.10 -9.57
C PHE A 31 -1.98 17.93 -10.38
N ASP A 32 -3.06 17.32 -9.92
CA ASP A 32 -3.70 16.16 -10.56
C ASP A 32 -2.73 14.96 -10.74
N ILE A 33 -1.86 14.76 -9.75
CA ILE A 33 -0.89 13.67 -9.73
C ILE A 33 -1.40 12.58 -8.78
N ALA A 34 -1.63 11.37 -9.30
CA ALA A 34 -1.98 10.22 -8.50
C ALA A 34 -0.86 9.87 -7.52
N THR A 35 -1.22 9.54 -6.27
CA THR A 35 -0.25 9.27 -5.22
C THR A 35 -0.44 7.89 -4.60
N HIS A 36 0.68 7.20 -4.39
CA HIS A 36 0.73 6.00 -3.58
C HIS A 36 1.49 6.26 -2.28
N TYR A 37 0.82 6.03 -1.17
CA TYR A 37 1.38 6.18 0.18
C TYR A 37 2.24 4.97 0.54
N GLN A 38 3.52 5.22 0.79
CA GLN A 38 4.48 4.20 1.23
C GLN A 38 4.82 4.39 2.71
N ARG A 39 4.74 3.30 3.49
CA ARG A 39 4.85 3.32 4.95
C ARG A 39 6.19 2.86 5.52
N SER A 40 7.23 2.68 4.73
CA SER A 40 8.53 2.17 5.21
C SER A 40 9.06 2.93 6.43
N GLY A 41 9.42 2.20 7.46
CA GLY A 41 9.95 2.74 8.70
C GLY A 41 8.91 3.33 9.66
N ILE A 42 7.62 3.13 9.41
CA ILE A 42 6.55 3.68 10.24
C ILE A 42 6.52 3.10 11.66
N ARG A 43 7.13 1.94 11.87
CA ARG A 43 7.19 1.25 13.16
C ARG A 43 7.68 2.15 14.30
N ILE A 44 8.55 3.10 14.00
CA ILE A 44 9.02 4.07 14.99
C ILE A 44 7.88 4.89 15.61
N LEU A 45 6.78 5.08 14.89
CA LEU A 45 5.60 5.79 15.38
C LEU A 45 4.50 4.85 15.90
N THR A 46 4.41 3.63 15.35
CA THR A 46 3.30 2.73 15.66
C THR A 46 3.63 1.70 16.74
N ASP A 47 4.87 1.61 17.21
CA ASP A 47 5.26 0.66 18.24
C ASP A 47 4.56 0.98 19.57
N PRO A 48 3.66 0.09 20.06
CA PRO A 48 2.92 0.32 21.28
C PRO A 48 3.78 0.29 22.54
N SER A 49 5.02 -0.20 22.46
CA SER A 49 5.99 -0.15 23.57
C SER A 49 6.58 1.24 23.78
N ASN A 50 6.47 2.14 22.82
CA ASN A 50 6.92 3.52 22.97
C ASN A 50 6.00 4.29 23.92
N LYS A 51 6.59 5.23 24.68
CA LYS A 51 5.83 6.11 25.58
C LYS A 51 4.72 6.88 24.86
N TYR A 52 4.94 7.21 23.60
CA TYR A 52 3.97 7.85 22.71
C TYR A 52 3.96 7.08 21.41
N SER A 53 2.80 6.54 21.05
CA SER A 53 2.59 5.85 19.79
C SER A 53 1.27 6.27 19.18
N VAL A 54 1.15 6.10 17.87
CA VAL A 54 -0.07 6.35 17.10
C VAL A 54 -0.45 5.04 16.44
N SER A 55 -1.67 4.55 16.62
CA SER A 55 -2.08 3.30 16.00
C SER A 55 -2.06 3.41 14.47
N TRP A 56 -1.75 2.31 13.81
CA TRP A 56 -1.65 2.25 12.36
C TRP A 56 -2.95 2.71 11.65
N PRO A 57 -4.15 2.27 12.07
CA PRO A 57 -5.40 2.75 11.48
C PRO A 57 -5.59 4.28 11.52
N VAL A 58 -5.10 4.94 12.57
CA VAL A 58 -5.16 6.41 12.65
C VAL A 58 -4.29 7.06 11.57
N LEU A 59 -3.07 6.55 11.35
CA LEU A 59 -2.19 7.05 10.29
C LEU A 59 -2.75 6.77 8.90
N VAL A 60 -3.39 5.61 8.69
CA VAL A 60 -4.12 5.29 7.46
C VAL A 60 -5.22 6.32 7.20
N LYS A 61 -6.04 6.59 8.21
CA LYS A 61 -7.12 7.58 8.08
C LYS A 61 -6.60 8.96 7.72
N LEU A 62 -5.51 9.40 8.35
CA LEU A 62 -4.89 10.69 8.04
C LEU A 62 -4.37 10.74 6.59
N GLY A 63 -3.76 9.66 6.09
CA GLY A 63 -3.34 9.54 4.70
C GLY A 63 -4.52 9.63 3.73
N CYS A 64 -5.61 8.90 4.00
CA CYS A 64 -6.83 8.96 3.20
C CYS A 64 -7.41 10.38 3.19
N MET A 65 -7.47 11.06 4.33
CA MET A 65 -7.94 12.45 4.43
C MET A 65 -7.01 13.43 3.70
N ALA A 66 -5.72 13.13 3.59
CA ALA A 66 -4.77 13.92 2.79
C ALA A 66 -4.96 13.73 1.28
N GLY A 67 -5.81 12.78 0.87
CA GLY A 67 -6.21 12.56 -0.52
C GLY A 67 -5.24 11.68 -1.31
N VAL A 68 -4.68 10.63 -0.70
CA VAL A 68 -3.94 9.61 -1.43
C VAL A 68 -4.89 8.78 -2.30
N ASP A 69 -4.43 8.27 -3.43
CA ASP A 69 -5.22 7.41 -4.33
C ASP A 69 -5.06 5.93 -3.99
N SER A 70 -3.89 5.55 -3.49
CA SER A 70 -3.64 4.20 -2.98
C SER A 70 -2.68 4.23 -1.79
N MET A 71 -2.78 3.21 -0.92
CA MET A 71 -2.01 3.16 0.32
C MET A 71 -1.53 1.75 0.63
N HIS A 72 -0.26 1.63 0.99
CA HIS A 72 0.30 0.40 1.50
C HIS A 72 -0.21 0.14 2.93
N VAL A 73 -1.11 -0.82 3.10
CA VAL A 73 -1.79 -1.07 4.38
C VAL A 73 -1.20 -2.22 5.19
N GLY A 74 -0.44 -3.10 4.57
CA GLY A 74 0.12 -4.27 5.23
C GLY A 74 -0.02 -5.53 4.40
N MET A 75 -0.24 -6.65 5.08
CA MET A 75 -0.44 -7.94 4.43
C MET A 75 -1.44 -8.79 5.24
N LEU A 76 -2.14 -9.68 4.55
CA LEU A 76 -2.96 -10.73 5.14
C LEU A 76 -2.32 -12.08 4.80
N GLY A 77 -2.04 -12.90 5.82
CA GLY A 77 -1.43 -14.22 5.63
C GLY A 77 0.05 -14.24 5.21
N GLY A 78 0.71 -13.09 5.06
CA GLY A 78 2.13 -12.98 4.77
C GLY A 78 2.97 -12.71 6.02
N TYR A 79 3.96 -11.82 5.91
CA TYR A 79 4.73 -11.35 7.05
C TYR A 79 4.48 -9.87 7.32
N TYR A 80 4.67 -9.44 8.56
CA TYR A 80 4.34 -8.10 9.04
C TYR A 80 5.62 -7.33 9.40
N PRO A 81 6.29 -6.68 8.44
CA PRO A 81 7.60 -6.07 8.65
C PRO A 81 7.56 -4.87 9.59
N GLU A 82 6.43 -4.18 9.66
CA GLU A 82 6.22 -3.02 10.54
C GLU A 82 5.52 -3.42 11.86
N GLY A 83 5.29 -4.74 12.09
CA GLY A 83 4.77 -5.30 13.33
C GLY A 83 3.27 -5.04 13.57
N GLU A 84 2.54 -4.67 12.52
CA GLU A 84 1.08 -4.58 12.57
C GLU A 84 0.42 -5.94 12.79
N SER A 85 -0.77 -5.96 13.39
CA SER A 85 -1.60 -7.15 13.48
C SER A 85 -2.46 -7.34 12.22
N GLU A 86 -3.02 -8.54 12.06
CA GLU A 86 -3.99 -8.79 11.00
C GLU A 86 -5.25 -7.95 11.18
N GLU A 87 -5.68 -7.74 12.42
CA GLU A 87 -6.84 -6.89 12.75
C GLU A 87 -6.60 -5.44 12.34
N GLU A 88 -5.42 -4.88 12.66
CA GLU A 88 -5.05 -3.52 12.23
C GLU A 88 -4.99 -3.40 10.70
N THR A 89 -4.55 -4.45 10.01
CA THR A 89 -4.53 -4.48 8.54
C THR A 89 -5.94 -4.48 7.96
N LEU A 90 -6.86 -5.28 8.53
CA LEU A 90 -8.26 -5.32 8.10
C LEU A 90 -8.95 -3.98 8.36
N GLU A 91 -8.75 -3.38 9.54
CA GLU A 91 -9.27 -2.05 9.84
C GLU A 91 -8.73 -0.98 8.87
N ALA A 92 -7.44 -1.06 8.52
CA ALA A 92 -6.83 -0.17 7.54
C ALA A 92 -7.45 -0.32 6.15
N ILE A 93 -7.75 -1.56 5.71
CA ILE A 93 -8.45 -1.83 4.46
C ILE A 93 -9.85 -1.21 4.47
N ASP A 94 -10.60 -1.39 5.55
CA ASP A 94 -11.95 -0.83 5.67
C ASP A 94 -11.94 0.70 5.66
N ILE A 95 -10.95 1.32 6.29
CA ILE A 95 -10.74 2.77 6.23
C ILE A 95 -10.48 3.19 4.78
N CYS A 96 -9.56 2.53 4.07
CA CYS A 96 -9.25 2.83 2.68
C CYS A 96 -10.51 2.78 1.81
N LYS A 97 -11.29 1.69 1.90
CA LYS A 97 -12.55 1.53 1.16
C LYS A 97 -13.56 2.65 1.46
N LYS A 98 -13.68 3.05 2.73
CA LYS A 98 -14.57 4.14 3.14
C LYS A 98 -14.21 5.49 2.52
N TYR A 99 -12.94 5.71 2.21
CA TYR A 99 -12.44 6.95 1.60
C TYR A 99 -12.17 6.84 0.10
N ASP A 100 -12.59 5.74 -0.54
CA ASP A 100 -12.33 5.45 -1.96
C ASP A 100 -10.83 5.44 -2.31
N VAL A 101 -10.03 4.89 -1.39
CA VAL A 101 -8.57 4.70 -1.54
C VAL A 101 -8.29 3.23 -1.77
N ILE A 102 -7.43 2.91 -2.74
CA ILE A 102 -7.07 1.52 -3.06
C ILE A 102 -6.07 0.99 -2.02
N PRO A 103 -6.44 -0.01 -1.19
CA PRO A 103 -5.50 -0.66 -0.29
C PRO A 103 -4.48 -1.48 -1.08
N SER A 104 -3.19 -1.28 -0.81
CA SER A 104 -2.11 -2.05 -1.39
C SER A 104 -1.54 -3.03 -0.35
N LEU A 105 -1.49 -4.31 -0.71
CA LEU A 105 -0.94 -5.36 0.14
C LEU A 105 0.37 -5.89 -0.45
N SER A 106 1.37 -6.05 0.41
CA SER A 106 2.69 -6.55 0.04
C SER A 106 3.30 -7.38 1.17
N CYS A 107 4.54 -7.83 1.02
CA CYS A 107 5.25 -8.66 2.02
C CYS A 107 4.84 -10.13 1.99
N GLY A 108 5.38 -10.82 0.99
CA GLY A 108 5.12 -12.25 0.75
C GLY A 108 4.01 -12.54 -0.27
N MET A 109 3.49 -11.51 -0.93
CA MET A 109 2.48 -11.65 -1.98
C MET A 109 2.91 -12.68 -3.04
N ASN A 110 2.02 -13.62 -3.33
CA ASN A 110 2.16 -14.67 -4.33
C ASN A 110 0.75 -15.05 -4.85
N PRO A 111 0.62 -15.88 -5.90
CA PRO A 111 -0.68 -16.22 -6.49
C PRO A 111 -1.69 -16.81 -5.51
N VAL A 112 -1.25 -17.67 -4.61
CA VAL A 112 -2.15 -18.31 -3.61
C VAL A 112 -2.70 -17.26 -2.63
N LEU A 113 -1.82 -16.46 -2.04
CA LEU A 113 -2.24 -15.38 -1.14
C LEU A 113 -3.10 -14.33 -1.84
N ALA A 114 -2.81 -14.02 -3.12
CA ALA A 114 -3.63 -13.08 -3.89
C ALA A 114 -5.07 -13.58 -4.05
N GLN A 115 -5.25 -14.87 -4.30
CA GLN A 115 -6.57 -15.49 -4.39
C GLN A 115 -7.28 -15.49 -3.02
N GLU A 116 -6.62 -15.91 -1.96
CA GLU A 116 -7.17 -15.91 -0.59
C GLU A 116 -7.59 -14.50 -0.15
N ILE A 117 -6.76 -13.50 -0.44
CA ILE A 117 -7.07 -12.10 -0.15
C ILE A 117 -8.30 -11.65 -0.92
N ARG A 118 -8.38 -11.96 -2.22
CA ARG A 118 -9.54 -11.63 -3.04
C ARG A 118 -10.84 -12.22 -2.49
N GLU A 119 -10.80 -13.47 -2.02
CA GLU A 119 -11.96 -14.13 -1.39
C GLU A 119 -12.38 -13.44 -0.08
N ARG A 120 -11.43 -12.88 0.68
CA ARG A 120 -11.69 -12.23 1.98
C ARG A 120 -12.16 -10.77 1.87
N ILE A 121 -11.57 -9.99 0.97
CA ILE A 121 -11.78 -8.54 0.92
C ILE A 121 -12.36 -8.03 -0.41
N GLY A 122 -12.59 -8.91 -1.39
CA GLY A 122 -13.07 -8.54 -2.73
C GLY A 122 -11.96 -8.16 -3.69
N ASN A 123 -12.33 -7.57 -4.82
CA ASN A 123 -11.40 -7.28 -5.93
C ASN A 123 -10.69 -5.92 -5.83
N ASP A 124 -11.15 -5.03 -4.94
CA ASP A 124 -10.66 -3.66 -4.88
C ASP A 124 -9.42 -3.55 -4.00
N PHE A 125 -8.31 -4.10 -4.48
CA PHE A 125 -7.00 -3.97 -3.85
C PHE A 125 -5.87 -4.04 -4.88
N MET A 126 -4.70 -3.53 -4.50
CA MET A 126 -3.46 -3.64 -5.26
C MET A 126 -2.58 -4.75 -4.67
N ALA A 127 -2.25 -5.76 -5.48
CA ALA A 127 -1.29 -6.79 -5.11
C ALA A 127 0.13 -6.33 -5.48
N SER A 128 0.92 -5.94 -4.48
CA SER A 128 2.30 -5.51 -4.69
C SER A 128 3.26 -6.70 -4.59
N VAL A 129 3.68 -7.20 -5.74
CA VAL A 129 4.45 -8.44 -5.88
C VAL A 129 5.90 -8.14 -6.26
N GLY A 130 6.83 -8.44 -5.39
CA GLY A 130 8.27 -8.26 -5.65
C GLY A 130 9.04 -9.57 -5.53
N GLY A 131 9.30 -10.02 -4.31
CA GLY A 131 10.16 -11.18 -4.03
C GLY A 131 9.77 -12.45 -4.78
N TRP A 132 8.48 -12.77 -4.85
CA TRP A 132 8.01 -13.94 -5.57
C TRP A 132 8.28 -13.85 -7.08
N LEU A 133 8.10 -12.69 -7.71
CA LEU A 133 8.40 -12.51 -9.15
C LEU A 133 9.87 -12.70 -9.46
N HIS A 134 10.75 -12.29 -8.55
CA HIS A 134 12.21 -12.39 -8.72
C HIS A 134 12.82 -13.69 -8.19
N SER A 135 12.04 -14.59 -7.59
CA SER A 135 12.51 -15.89 -7.10
C SER A 135 12.44 -16.96 -8.18
N GLY A 136 13.57 -17.44 -8.69
CA GLY A 136 13.68 -18.60 -9.62
C GLY A 136 13.38 -18.27 -11.09
N ASP A 137 12.60 -19.09 -11.76
CA ASP A 137 12.47 -19.21 -13.22
C ASP A 137 11.97 -17.99 -14.04
N SER A 138 11.35 -18.26 -15.16
CA SER A 138 10.88 -17.27 -16.14
C SER A 138 9.91 -16.23 -15.54
N LEU A 139 10.31 -14.95 -15.54
CA LEU A 139 9.48 -13.82 -15.15
C LEU A 139 8.14 -13.79 -15.90
N ILE A 140 8.15 -14.11 -17.21
CA ILE A 140 6.94 -14.13 -18.05
C ILE A 140 5.94 -15.17 -17.53
N LYS A 141 6.42 -16.37 -17.16
CA LYS A 141 5.57 -17.43 -16.60
C LYS A 141 4.92 -16.95 -15.30
N LYS A 142 5.70 -16.37 -14.39
CA LYS A 142 5.24 -15.87 -13.09
C LYS A 142 4.23 -14.72 -13.24
N VAL A 143 4.45 -13.79 -14.15
CA VAL A 143 3.48 -12.72 -14.42
C VAL A 143 2.15 -13.29 -14.92
N LYS A 144 2.15 -14.30 -15.77
CA LYS A 144 0.93 -14.98 -16.23
C LYS A 144 0.21 -15.67 -15.08
N GLU A 145 0.92 -16.44 -14.28
CA GLU A 145 0.40 -17.14 -13.11
C GLU A 145 -0.24 -16.16 -12.10
N MET A 146 0.45 -15.06 -11.81
CA MET A 146 -0.10 -14.02 -10.95
C MET A 146 -1.35 -13.37 -11.51
N LYS A 147 -1.36 -13.08 -12.81
CA LYS A 147 -2.55 -12.53 -13.49
C LYS A 147 -3.74 -13.47 -13.41
N GLU A 148 -3.52 -14.77 -13.64
CA GLU A 148 -4.56 -15.79 -13.58
C GLU A 148 -5.15 -15.93 -12.17
N SER A 149 -4.35 -15.75 -11.11
CA SER A 149 -4.83 -15.80 -9.72
C SER A 149 -5.70 -14.60 -9.32
N LEU A 150 -5.63 -13.51 -10.07
CA LEU A 150 -6.39 -12.27 -9.82
C LEU A 150 -7.66 -12.14 -10.69
N LEU A 151 -7.87 -13.06 -11.63
CA LEU A 151 -9.07 -13.14 -12.46
C LEU A 151 -10.11 -14.07 -11.85
#